data_a6bab9182ce790e16a17e18a4f92ef75
#
_entry.id   a6bab9182ce790e16a17e18a4f92ef75
#
_cell.length_a   1.000
_cell.length_b   1.000
_cell.length_c   1.000
_cell.angle_alpha   90.00
_cell.angle_beta   90.00
_cell.angle_gamma   90.00
#
_symmetry.space_group_name_H-M   'P 1'
#
loop_
_entity.id
_entity.type
_entity.pdbx_description
1 polymer ?
#
loop_
_entity_poly.entity_id
_entity_poly.type
_entity_poly.pdbx_seq_one_letter_code
_entity_poly.pdbx_strand_id
1 'polypeptide(L)'
;HPLIAGSIGPTSMLPSLGNISFDDMAAAYTEQMSALLDAGVDIFQIETCQDLLQIKCALYAAESLFKARGSRCPVVVSVTLEPSGNMLVGSDISAITAALEPYDFIDVLSINCATGPLEMVRHVAHLAEYWPRAVGVMPNAGLPENVDGKPFYRMTPEEFASFHKRFVTEYGVNVIGGCCGTRPEHLAEVVRQVSSLKPAPRQVKKQAMAASLFSGVSLRQNPAPALIGERTNANGARQFRDLLEAEDFA
;
A
#
# COMPACT_ATOMS: atom_id res chain seq x y z
N HIS A 1 -1.10 -17.70 20.56
CA HIS A 1 0.21 -17.12 20.23
C HIS A 1 0.01 -15.90 19.34
N PRO A 2 0.80 -14.83 19.50
CA PRO A 2 0.81 -13.75 18.53
C PRO A 2 1.32 -14.28 17.19
N LEU A 3 0.77 -13.75 16.08
CA LEU A 3 1.27 -14.01 14.73
C LEU A 3 2.54 -13.19 14.49
N ILE A 4 3.48 -13.78 13.77
CA ILE A 4 4.74 -13.12 13.40
C ILE A 4 4.63 -12.62 11.95
N ALA A 5 4.70 -11.30 11.77
CA ALA A 5 4.74 -10.70 10.46
C ALA A 5 6.19 -10.46 10.02
N GLY A 6 6.57 -11.01 8.88
CA GLY A 6 7.85 -10.72 8.23
C GLY A 6 7.79 -9.35 7.57
N SER A 7 8.55 -8.38 8.08
CA SER A 7 8.63 -7.03 7.55
C SER A 7 9.44 -7.02 6.24
N ILE A 8 8.84 -6.52 5.18
CA ILE A 8 9.42 -6.37 3.84
C ILE A 8 9.30 -4.89 3.48
N GLY A 9 10.35 -4.15 3.83
CA GLY A 9 10.38 -2.70 3.70
C GLY A 9 10.71 -2.22 2.29
N PRO A 10 10.61 -0.90 2.07
CA PRO A 10 11.14 -0.28 0.88
C PRO A 10 12.66 -0.38 0.86
N THR A 11 13.22 -0.30 -0.33
CA THR A 11 14.66 -0.10 -0.52
C THR A 11 14.96 1.39 -0.71
N SER A 12 16.23 1.77 -0.77
CA SER A 12 16.63 3.11 -1.20
C SER A 12 16.50 3.32 -2.70
N MET A 13 16.12 2.27 -3.46
CA MET A 13 15.99 2.29 -4.91
C MET A 13 14.52 2.34 -5.31
N LEU A 14 14.18 3.19 -6.26
CA LEU A 14 12.83 3.33 -6.81
C LEU A 14 12.84 2.91 -8.29
N PRO A 15 12.22 1.78 -8.64
CA PRO A 15 12.24 1.28 -10.00
C PRO A 15 11.51 2.20 -10.98
N SER A 16 10.46 2.93 -10.56
CA SER A 16 9.80 3.93 -11.41
C SER A 16 10.69 5.11 -11.77
N LEU A 17 11.80 5.32 -11.06
CA LEU A 17 12.82 6.33 -11.38
C LEU A 17 14.03 5.75 -12.13
N GLY A 18 13.99 4.48 -12.48
CA GLY A 18 15.10 3.80 -13.18
C GLY A 18 16.33 3.52 -12.30
N ASN A 19 16.20 3.59 -10.97
CA ASN A 19 17.34 3.34 -10.07
C ASN A 19 17.74 1.87 -10.01
N ILE A 20 16.82 0.97 -10.34
CA ILE A 20 17.01 -0.47 -10.34
C ILE A 20 16.05 -1.09 -11.37
N SER A 21 16.42 -2.20 -11.98
CA SER A 21 15.51 -2.94 -12.86
C SER A 21 14.42 -3.66 -12.06
N PHE A 22 13.32 -4.00 -12.73
CA PHE A 22 12.26 -4.83 -12.13
C PHE A 22 12.80 -6.18 -11.66
N ASP A 23 13.60 -6.84 -12.51
CA ASP A 23 14.09 -8.17 -12.25
C ASP A 23 15.07 -8.22 -11.08
N ASP A 24 16.00 -7.26 -10.99
CA ASP A 24 16.94 -7.18 -9.86
C ASP A 24 16.22 -6.93 -8.54
N MET A 25 15.23 -6.03 -8.53
CA MET A 25 14.44 -5.77 -7.33
C MET A 25 13.58 -6.99 -6.94
N ALA A 26 12.94 -7.63 -7.90
CA ALA A 26 12.16 -8.84 -7.65
C ALA A 26 13.04 -9.99 -7.13
N ALA A 27 14.26 -10.13 -7.64
CA ALA A 27 15.23 -11.11 -7.15
C ALA A 27 15.61 -10.84 -5.67
N ALA A 28 15.90 -9.58 -5.32
CA ALA A 28 16.22 -9.20 -3.96
C ALA A 28 15.04 -9.47 -2.99
N TYR A 29 13.82 -9.15 -3.37
CA TYR A 29 12.64 -9.48 -2.58
C TYR A 29 12.40 -10.99 -2.47
N THR A 30 12.68 -11.75 -3.53
CA THR A 30 12.56 -13.22 -3.51
C THR A 30 13.52 -13.84 -2.50
N GLU A 31 14.76 -13.37 -2.43
CA GLU A 31 15.74 -13.82 -1.44
C GLU A 31 15.27 -13.54 -0.01
N GLN A 32 14.87 -12.30 0.29
CA GLN A 32 14.37 -11.92 1.60
C GLN A 32 13.12 -12.71 2.00
N MET A 33 12.12 -12.79 1.12
CA MET A 33 10.87 -13.48 1.39
C MET A 33 11.06 -14.99 1.57
N SER A 34 11.98 -15.59 0.80
CA SER A 34 12.32 -17.01 0.98
C SER A 34 12.88 -17.28 2.37
N ALA A 35 13.83 -16.45 2.83
CA ALA A 35 14.40 -16.56 4.17
C ALA A 35 13.36 -16.34 5.27
N LEU A 36 12.42 -15.40 5.10
CA LEU A 36 11.33 -15.19 6.05
C LEU A 36 10.39 -16.40 6.14
N LEU A 37 10.03 -17.02 5.01
CA LEU A 37 9.21 -18.24 5.01
C LEU A 37 9.95 -19.41 5.66
N ASP A 38 11.25 -19.56 5.42
CA ASP A 38 12.07 -20.60 6.04
C ASP A 38 12.21 -20.39 7.55
N ALA A 39 12.19 -19.13 8.00
CA ALA A 39 12.15 -18.78 9.43
C ALA A 39 10.77 -18.97 10.07
N GLY A 40 9.72 -19.26 9.31
CA GLY A 40 8.39 -19.56 9.80
C GLY A 40 7.54 -18.36 10.15
N VAL A 41 7.65 -17.24 9.38
CA VAL A 41 6.72 -16.12 9.56
C VAL A 41 5.29 -16.51 9.17
N ASP A 42 4.32 -15.95 9.87
CA ASP A 42 2.90 -16.20 9.62
C ASP A 42 2.31 -15.30 8.54
N ILE A 43 2.88 -14.10 8.34
CA ILE A 43 2.33 -13.05 7.48
C ILE A 43 3.48 -12.37 6.73
N PHE A 44 3.30 -12.02 5.45
CA PHE A 44 4.11 -11.04 4.77
C PHE A 44 3.54 -9.64 4.97
N GLN A 45 4.34 -8.75 5.55
CA GLN A 45 4.06 -7.33 5.72
C GLN A 45 4.92 -6.53 4.76
N ILE A 46 4.44 -6.30 3.52
CA ILE A 46 5.07 -5.42 2.55
C ILE A 46 4.69 -3.99 2.93
N GLU A 47 5.60 -3.23 3.51
CA GLU A 47 5.25 -1.99 4.19
C GLU A 47 6.13 -0.79 3.83
N THR A 48 5.60 0.40 4.11
CA THR A 48 6.26 1.71 3.89
C THR A 48 6.63 1.95 2.43
N CYS A 49 5.90 1.32 1.50
CA CYS A 49 6.18 1.42 0.07
C CYS A 49 5.76 2.78 -0.47
N GLN A 50 6.63 3.36 -1.29
CA GLN A 50 6.50 4.70 -1.86
C GLN A 50 6.44 4.70 -3.39
N ASP A 51 6.43 3.53 -4.02
CA ASP A 51 6.40 3.31 -5.46
C ASP A 51 5.55 2.08 -5.81
N LEU A 52 4.56 2.25 -6.69
CA LEU A 52 3.70 1.14 -7.12
C LEU A 52 4.47 0.04 -7.88
N LEU A 53 5.51 0.40 -8.65
CA LEU A 53 6.32 -0.59 -9.35
C LEU A 53 7.14 -1.41 -8.35
N GLN A 54 7.64 -0.78 -7.28
CA GLN A 54 8.29 -1.48 -6.16
C GLN A 54 7.36 -2.50 -5.51
N ILE A 55 6.10 -2.12 -5.23
CA ILE A 55 5.09 -3.04 -4.69
C ILE A 55 4.88 -4.22 -5.65
N LYS A 56 4.80 -3.95 -6.96
CA LYS A 56 4.64 -5.01 -7.96
C LYS A 56 5.82 -5.97 -8.01
N CYS A 57 7.06 -5.49 -7.82
CA CYS A 57 8.23 -6.37 -7.68
C CYS A 57 8.09 -7.30 -6.47
N ALA A 58 7.67 -6.76 -5.31
CA ALA A 58 7.46 -7.54 -4.10
C ALA A 58 6.30 -8.55 -4.25
N LEU A 59 5.19 -8.15 -4.88
CA LEU A 59 4.06 -9.04 -5.16
C LEU A 59 4.43 -10.17 -6.13
N TYR A 60 5.21 -9.86 -7.16
CA TYR A 60 5.72 -10.86 -8.10
C TYR A 60 6.62 -11.89 -7.40
N ALA A 61 7.51 -11.45 -6.53
CA ALA A 61 8.35 -12.31 -5.71
C ALA A 61 7.51 -13.21 -4.79
N ALA A 62 6.52 -12.65 -4.08
CA ALA A 62 5.64 -13.39 -3.21
C ALA A 62 4.83 -14.46 -3.98
N GLU A 63 4.20 -14.08 -5.09
CA GLU A 63 3.41 -14.99 -5.93
C GLU A 63 4.26 -16.14 -6.48
N SER A 64 5.47 -15.84 -6.94
CA SER A 64 6.41 -16.84 -7.46
C SER A 64 6.83 -17.86 -6.39
N LEU A 65 7.10 -17.38 -5.15
CA LEU A 65 7.42 -18.25 -4.01
C LEU A 65 6.24 -19.10 -3.60
N PHE A 66 5.03 -18.54 -3.55
CA PHE A 66 3.81 -19.28 -3.20
C PHE A 66 3.52 -20.39 -4.22
N LYS A 67 3.69 -20.11 -5.51
CA LYS A 67 3.57 -21.11 -6.57
C LYS A 67 4.62 -22.23 -6.43
N ALA A 68 5.86 -21.86 -6.17
CA ALA A 68 6.95 -22.83 -6.02
C ALA A 68 6.78 -23.72 -4.77
N ARG A 69 6.25 -23.18 -3.67
CA ARG A 69 6.06 -23.91 -2.40
C ARG A 69 4.72 -24.64 -2.30
N GLY A 70 3.77 -24.34 -3.17
CA GLY A 70 2.41 -24.90 -3.13
C GLY A 70 1.59 -24.47 -1.91
N SER A 71 2.01 -23.40 -1.23
CA SER A 71 1.34 -22.83 -0.06
C SER A 71 1.60 -21.34 0.02
N ARG A 72 0.69 -20.59 0.65
CA ARG A 72 0.84 -19.15 0.87
C ARG A 72 0.61 -18.78 2.33
N CYS A 73 1.19 -17.65 2.76
CA CYS A 73 0.77 -16.92 3.96
C CYS A 73 -0.08 -15.70 3.56
N PRO A 74 -0.83 -15.12 4.51
CA PRO A 74 -1.49 -13.83 4.30
C PRO A 74 -0.51 -12.73 3.88
N VAL A 75 -0.98 -11.84 3.01
CA VAL A 75 -0.18 -10.72 2.49
C VAL A 75 -0.85 -9.39 2.87
N VAL A 76 -0.14 -8.58 3.61
CA VAL A 76 -0.47 -7.19 3.89
C VAL A 76 0.39 -6.30 3.01
N VAL A 77 -0.24 -5.42 2.23
CA VAL A 77 0.46 -4.36 1.51
C VAL A 77 0.15 -3.04 2.20
N SER A 78 1.17 -2.33 2.63
CA SER A 78 1.03 -1.05 3.32
C SER A 78 1.81 0.04 2.58
N VAL A 79 1.09 1.06 2.14
CA VAL A 79 1.63 2.17 1.37
C VAL A 79 1.88 3.38 2.24
N THR A 80 2.85 4.20 1.85
CA THR A 80 3.14 5.46 2.51
C THR A 80 2.72 6.62 1.61
N LEU A 81 1.88 7.48 2.16
CA LEU A 81 1.40 8.70 1.52
C LEU A 81 1.96 9.91 2.26
N GLU A 82 2.65 10.76 1.52
CA GLU A 82 3.22 12.02 2.02
C GLU A 82 2.11 13.00 2.44
N PRO A 83 2.41 14.08 3.16
CA PRO A 83 1.42 15.11 3.51
C PRO A 83 0.67 15.69 2.29
N SER A 84 1.28 15.65 1.10
CA SER A 84 0.63 15.99 -0.18
C SER A 84 -0.57 15.10 -0.50
N GLY A 85 -0.59 13.88 0.04
CA GLY A 85 -1.61 12.85 -0.21
C GLY A 85 -1.23 11.83 -1.27
N ASN A 86 0.00 11.90 -1.76
CA ASN A 86 0.53 11.01 -2.80
C ASN A 86 1.72 10.22 -2.28
N MET A 87 2.00 9.08 -2.91
CA MET A 87 3.29 8.40 -2.75
C MET A 87 4.43 9.31 -3.24
N LEU A 88 5.66 9.03 -2.85
CA LEU A 88 6.85 9.80 -3.25
C LEU A 88 6.96 9.97 -4.77
N VAL A 89 6.61 8.94 -5.54
CA VAL A 89 6.61 8.98 -7.02
C VAL A 89 5.34 9.59 -7.62
N GLY A 90 4.40 10.07 -6.80
CA GLY A 90 3.24 10.86 -7.22
C GLY A 90 1.89 10.14 -7.26
N SER A 91 1.83 8.82 -7.04
CA SER A 91 0.57 8.06 -7.09
C SER A 91 -0.35 8.39 -5.92
N ASP A 92 -1.59 8.73 -6.19
CA ASP A 92 -2.63 8.93 -5.18
C ASP A 92 -3.31 7.61 -4.76
N ILE A 93 -4.16 7.67 -3.73
CA ILE A 93 -4.85 6.50 -3.19
C ILE A 93 -5.78 5.83 -4.23
N SER A 94 -6.29 6.56 -5.22
CA SER A 94 -7.15 6.00 -6.26
C SER A 94 -6.35 5.17 -7.27
N ALA A 95 -5.15 5.64 -7.66
CA ALA A 95 -4.23 4.88 -8.48
C ALA A 95 -3.76 3.61 -7.77
N ILE A 96 -3.42 3.72 -6.48
CA ILE A 96 -3.01 2.59 -5.64
C ILE A 96 -4.11 1.53 -5.61
N THR A 97 -5.33 1.92 -5.30
CA THR A 97 -6.49 1.00 -5.22
C THR A 97 -6.72 0.31 -6.56
N ALA A 98 -6.77 1.08 -7.67
CA ALA A 98 -7.00 0.53 -9.00
C ALA A 98 -5.87 -0.40 -9.47
N ALA A 99 -4.61 -0.08 -9.13
CA ALA A 99 -3.45 -0.88 -9.55
C ALA A 99 -3.29 -2.18 -8.75
N LEU A 100 -3.75 -2.20 -7.49
CA LEU A 100 -3.55 -3.33 -6.57
C LEU A 100 -4.79 -4.24 -6.45
N GLU A 101 -6.00 -3.76 -6.77
CA GLU A 101 -7.23 -4.56 -6.69
C GLU A 101 -7.14 -5.88 -7.46
N PRO A 102 -6.53 -5.96 -8.67
CA PRO A 102 -6.42 -7.21 -9.43
C PRO A 102 -5.57 -8.31 -8.77
N TYR A 103 -4.74 -7.97 -7.78
CA TYR A 103 -3.96 -8.96 -7.03
C TYR A 103 -4.84 -9.57 -5.93
N ASP A 104 -5.53 -10.64 -6.23
CA ASP A 104 -6.53 -11.27 -5.35
C ASP A 104 -5.93 -11.87 -4.07
N PHE A 105 -4.63 -12.13 -4.05
CA PHE A 105 -3.90 -12.64 -2.90
C PHE A 105 -3.43 -11.56 -1.90
N ILE A 106 -3.68 -10.27 -2.16
CA ILE A 106 -3.52 -9.23 -1.14
C ILE A 106 -4.69 -9.33 -0.15
N ASP A 107 -4.43 -9.77 1.07
CA ASP A 107 -5.47 -9.92 2.08
C ASP A 107 -5.84 -8.59 2.74
N VAL A 108 -4.86 -7.70 2.95
CA VAL A 108 -5.06 -6.39 3.57
C VAL A 108 -4.35 -5.31 2.75
N LEU A 109 -5.04 -4.23 2.41
CA LEU A 109 -4.42 -2.99 1.95
C LEU A 109 -4.41 -1.98 3.10
N SER A 110 -3.23 -1.49 3.43
CA SER A 110 -2.98 -0.65 4.59
C SER A 110 -2.27 0.65 4.21
N ILE A 111 -2.29 1.60 5.12
CA ILE A 111 -1.52 2.85 5.04
C ILE A 111 -0.68 2.95 6.30
N ASN A 112 0.61 3.24 6.17
CA ASN A 112 1.48 3.47 7.32
C ASN A 112 2.46 4.61 7.10
N CYS A 113 2.99 5.16 8.18
CA CYS A 113 4.09 6.12 8.22
C CYS A 113 3.79 7.48 7.54
N ALA A 114 4.81 8.32 7.39
CA ALA A 114 4.83 9.70 6.89
C ALA A 114 3.98 10.68 7.70
N THR A 115 2.71 10.34 7.99
CA THR A 115 1.74 11.25 8.62
C THR A 115 1.11 10.65 9.87
N GLY A 116 0.38 11.50 10.60
CA GLY A 116 -0.44 11.09 11.73
C GLY A 116 -1.83 10.60 11.31
N PRO A 117 -2.63 10.15 12.27
CA PRO A 117 -3.95 9.59 11.97
C PRO A 117 -4.93 10.61 11.39
N LEU A 118 -4.78 11.90 11.71
CA LEU A 118 -5.64 12.97 11.20
C LEU A 118 -5.52 13.09 9.67
N GLU A 119 -4.30 13.13 9.15
CA GLU A 119 -4.01 13.25 7.73
C GLU A 119 -4.44 11.99 6.96
N MET A 120 -4.40 10.83 7.61
CA MET A 120 -4.79 9.55 7.03
C MET A 120 -6.30 9.37 6.85
N VAL A 121 -7.15 10.14 7.55
CA VAL A 121 -8.63 9.99 7.53
C VAL A 121 -9.17 9.92 6.10
N ARG A 122 -8.76 10.85 5.22
CA ARG A 122 -9.27 10.90 3.83
C ARG A 122 -8.89 9.67 3.02
N HIS A 123 -7.72 9.11 3.26
CA HIS A 123 -7.23 7.93 2.54
C HIS A 123 -7.88 6.66 3.07
N VAL A 124 -8.07 6.56 4.38
CA VAL A 124 -8.83 5.47 5.01
C VAL A 124 -10.27 5.47 4.52
N ALA A 125 -10.91 6.65 4.41
CA ALA A 125 -12.25 6.77 3.85
C ALA A 125 -12.33 6.24 2.41
N HIS A 126 -11.34 6.56 1.57
CA HIS A 126 -11.26 6.03 0.21
C HIS A 126 -11.12 4.50 0.20
N LEU A 127 -10.21 3.94 1.01
CA LEU A 127 -10.07 2.49 1.11
C LEU A 127 -11.34 1.81 1.63
N ALA A 128 -12.00 2.42 2.60
CA ALA A 128 -13.27 1.91 3.12
C ALA A 128 -14.36 1.83 2.05
N GLU A 129 -14.35 2.76 1.11
CA GLU A 129 -15.35 2.87 0.04
C GLU A 129 -15.05 2.00 -1.17
N TYR A 130 -13.76 1.81 -1.54
CA TYR A 130 -13.39 1.19 -2.82
C TYR A 130 -12.59 -0.11 -2.69
N TRP A 131 -11.90 -0.37 -1.57
CA TRP A 131 -11.11 -1.59 -1.44
C TRP A 131 -11.98 -2.78 -0.99
N PRO A 132 -12.04 -3.89 -1.76
CA PRO A 132 -13.00 -4.97 -1.51
C PRO A 132 -12.62 -5.91 -0.36
N ARG A 133 -11.37 -5.92 0.07
CA ARG A 133 -10.84 -6.80 1.12
C ARG A 133 -10.55 -6.03 2.41
N ALA A 134 -9.83 -6.61 3.37
CA ALA A 134 -9.54 -5.96 4.63
C ALA A 134 -8.71 -4.68 4.46
N VAL A 135 -8.97 -3.69 5.32
CA VAL A 135 -8.28 -2.40 5.36
C VAL A 135 -7.46 -2.30 6.64
N GLY A 136 -6.23 -1.81 6.51
CA GLY A 136 -5.33 -1.55 7.62
C GLY A 136 -4.94 -0.07 7.75
N VAL A 137 -4.52 0.33 8.96
CA VAL A 137 -3.96 1.66 9.22
C VAL A 137 -2.96 1.62 10.36
N MET A 138 -1.76 2.17 10.13
CA MET A 138 -0.66 2.21 11.10
C MET A 138 0.02 3.59 11.05
N PRO A 139 -0.61 4.63 11.60
CA PRO A 139 -0.10 5.99 11.55
C PRO A 139 1.09 6.21 12.49
N ASN A 140 1.83 7.29 12.26
CA ASN A 140 2.74 7.83 13.26
C ASN A 140 1.94 8.40 14.43
N ALA A 141 2.59 8.58 15.58
CA ALA A 141 2.00 9.26 16.75
C ALA A 141 1.92 10.80 16.53
N GLY A 142 1.25 11.20 15.44
CA GLY A 142 1.18 12.55 14.92
C GLY A 142 2.28 12.88 13.90
N LEU A 143 2.35 14.14 13.47
CA LEU A 143 3.43 14.62 12.63
C LEU A 143 4.70 14.83 13.48
N PRO A 144 5.89 14.48 12.95
CA PRO A 144 7.13 14.72 13.66
C PRO A 144 7.47 16.22 13.73
N GLU A 145 7.83 16.69 14.91
CA GLU A 145 8.48 17.99 15.11
C GLU A 145 9.98 17.80 15.28
N ASN A 146 10.77 18.74 14.78
CA ASN A 146 12.21 18.72 15.02
C ASN A 146 12.50 19.42 16.35
N VAL A 147 12.93 18.64 17.33
CA VAL A 147 13.38 19.16 18.63
C VAL A 147 14.85 18.75 18.80
N ASP A 148 15.73 19.73 18.85
CA ASP A 148 17.19 19.52 18.99
C ASP A 148 17.79 18.54 17.97
N GLY A 149 17.33 18.62 16.71
CA GLY A 149 17.78 17.76 15.61
C GLY A 149 17.19 16.34 15.60
N LYS A 150 16.24 16.05 16.49
CA LYS A 150 15.58 14.73 16.58
C LYS A 150 14.08 14.84 16.33
N PRO A 151 13.46 13.83 15.67
CA PRO A 151 12.02 13.79 15.52
C PRO A 151 11.35 13.56 16.87
N PHE A 152 10.39 14.40 17.20
CA PHE A 152 9.56 14.30 18.39
C PHE A 152 8.08 14.21 18.01
N TYR A 153 7.34 13.32 18.64
CA TYR A 153 5.92 13.06 18.38
C TYR A 153 5.11 13.42 19.61
N ARG A 154 4.13 14.32 19.45
CA ARG A 154 3.38 14.91 20.59
C ARG A 154 2.07 14.23 20.90
N MET A 155 1.54 13.42 19.96
CA MET A 155 0.22 12.82 20.14
C MET A 155 0.19 11.92 21.37
N THR A 156 -0.82 12.13 22.23
CA THR A 156 -0.99 11.31 23.43
C THR A 156 -1.58 9.95 23.11
N PRO A 157 -1.42 8.94 23.99
CA PRO A 157 -2.08 7.63 23.84
C PRO A 157 -3.60 7.73 23.66
N GLU A 158 -4.27 8.61 24.38
CA GLU A 158 -5.72 8.80 24.33
C GLU A 158 -6.17 9.38 22.99
N GLU A 159 -5.48 10.41 22.50
CA GLU A 159 -5.74 11.00 21.18
C GLU A 159 -5.54 9.96 20.09
N PHE A 160 -4.41 9.24 20.13
CA PHE A 160 -4.07 8.18 19.17
C PHE A 160 -5.15 7.09 19.13
N ALA A 161 -5.55 6.61 20.31
CA ALA A 161 -6.59 5.60 20.43
C ALA A 161 -7.97 6.07 19.97
N SER A 162 -8.30 7.36 20.16
CA SER A 162 -9.56 7.94 19.69
C SER A 162 -9.70 7.88 18.17
N PHE A 163 -8.62 8.14 17.42
CA PHE A 163 -8.59 7.97 15.96
C PHE A 163 -8.76 6.51 15.55
N HIS A 164 -8.09 5.58 16.24
CA HIS A 164 -8.22 4.15 15.95
C HIS A 164 -9.64 3.65 16.19
N LYS A 165 -10.27 4.09 17.28
CA LYS A 165 -11.69 3.82 17.54
C LYS A 165 -12.56 4.30 16.38
N ARG A 166 -12.33 5.52 15.90
CA ARG A 166 -13.03 6.09 14.76
C ARG A 166 -12.80 5.29 13.49
N PHE A 167 -11.56 4.89 13.20
CA PHE A 167 -11.23 4.06 12.04
C PHE A 167 -11.99 2.73 12.03
N VAL A 168 -12.13 2.10 13.19
CA VAL A 168 -12.88 0.85 13.33
C VAL A 168 -14.39 1.09 13.22
N THR A 169 -14.93 2.07 13.93
CA THR A 169 -16.39 2.22 14.07
C THR A 169 -17.06 3.03 12.96
N GLU A 170 -16.32 3.89 12.25
CA GLU A 170 -16.86 4.70 11.15
C GLU A 170 -16.45 4.16 9.77
N TYR A 171 -15.19 3.71 9.63
CA TYR A 171 -14.63 3.29 8.34
C TYR A 171 -14.48 1.78 8.18
N GLY A 172 -14.74 0.99 9.22
CA GLY A 172 -14.69 -0.46 9.15
C GLY A 172 -13.29 -1.02 8.92
N VAL A 173 -12.25 -0.35 9.47
CA VAL A 173 -10.86 -0.81 9.42
C VAL A 173 -10.72 -2.09 10.23
N ASN A 174 -9.99 -3.07 9.69
CA ASN A 174 -9.85 -4.42 10.24
C ASN A 174 -8.51 -4.62 10.98
N VAL A 175 -7.45 -3.95 10.51
CA VAL A 175 -6.10 -4.06 11.07
C VAL A 175 -5.64 -2.66 11.49
N ILE A 176 -5.25 -2.54 12.75
CA ILE A 176 -4.81 -1.26 13.32
C ILE A 176 -3.49 -1.46 14.05
N GLY A 177 -2.68 -0.43 14.07
CA GLY A 177 -1.40 -0.42 14.73
C GLY A 177 -0.79 0.96 14.76
N GLY A 178 0.52 1.03 14.89
CA GLY A 178 1.26 2.28 14.87
C GLY A 178 2.58 2.15 14.15
N CYS A 179 3.14 3.29 13.74
CA CYS A 179 4.44 3.40 13.10
C CYS A 179 5.34 4.33 13.93
N CYS A 180 6.04 5.28 13.32
CA CYS A 180 7.00 6.14 14.01
C CYS A 180 6.40 6.92 15.18
N GLY A 181 7.14 7.02 16.27
CA GLY A 181 6.72 7.70 17.50
C GLY A 181 5.71 6.94 18.36
N THR A 182 5.13 5.83 17.86
CA THR A 182 4.24 4.97 18.66
C THR A 182 5.04 4.23 19.72
N ARG A 183 4.52 4.24 20.95
CA ARG A 183 5.09 3.57 22.12
C ARG A 183 4.13 2.51 22.66
N PRO A 184 4.59 1.62 23.55
CA PRO A 184 3.71 0.61 24.17
C PRO A 184 2.45 1.21 24.80
N GLU A 185 2.52 2.41 25.40
CA GLU A 185 1.40 3.07 26.04
C GLU A 185 0.30 3.45 25.02
N HIS A 186 0.70 3.88 23.81
CA HIS A 186 -0.24 4.15 22.73
C HIS A 186 -1.01 2.89 22.33
N LEU A 187 -0.29 1.77 22.12
CA LEU A 187 -0.91 0.51 21.73
C LEU A 187 -1.77 -0.07 22.85
N ALA A 188 -1.34 0.04 24.11
CA ALA A 188 -2.14 -0.38 25.25
C ALA A 188 -3.46 0.36 25.31
N GLU A 189 -3.44 1.68 25.10
CA GLU A 189 -4.65 2.50 25.08
C GLU A 189 -5.55 2.18 23.87
N VAL A 190 -4.97 1.94 22.69
CA VAL A 190 -5.72 1.44 21.51
C VAL A 190 -6.43 0.13 21.84
N VAL A 191 -5.71 -0.85 22.40
CA VAL A 191 -6.30 -2.14 22.77
C VAL A 191 -7.43 -1.94 23.79
N ARG A 192 -7.23 -1.10 24.79
CA ARG A 192 -8.25 -0.80 25.82
C ARG A 192 -9.54 -0.23 25.21
N GLN A 193 -9.42 0.67 24.21
CA GLN A 193 -10.59 1.33 23.61
C GLN A 193 -11.24 0.51 22.49
N VAL A 194 -10.52 -0.38 21.82
CA VAL A 194 -10.97 -1.00 20.56
C VAL A 194 -11.24 -2.50 20.66
N SER A 195 -10.64 -3.22 21.63
CA SER A 195 -10.71 -4.69 21.69
C SER A 195 -12.12 -5.29 21.75
N SER A 196 -13.09 -4.56 22.28
CA SER A 196 -14.50 -4.99 22.36
C SER A 196 -15.35 -4.53 21.16
N LEU A 197 -14.80 -3.73 20.27
CA LEU A 197 -15.51 -3.17 19.13
C LEU A 197 -15.46 -4.11 17.92
N LYS A 198 -16.48 -3.98 17.08
CA LYS A 198 -16.50 -4.63 15.77
C LYS A 198 -16.31 -3.57 14.69
N PRO A 199 -15.56 -3.88 13.61
CA PRO A 199 -15.48 -3.00 12.47
C PRO A 199 -16.87 -2.72 11.88
N ALA A 200 -17.13 -1.45 11.53
CA ALA A 200 -18.35 -1.09 10.85
C ALA A 200 -18.48 -1.86 9.52
N PRO A 201 -19.69 -2.29 9.12
CA PRO A 201 -19.90 -2.90 7.83
C PRO A 201 -19.63 -1.89 6.72
N ARG A 202 -18.87 -2.30 5.70
CA ARG A 202 -18.55 -1.47 4.54
C ARG A 202 -19.40 -1.87 3.34
N GLN A 203 -19.88 -0.88 2.60
CA GLN A 203 -20.53 -1.07 1.31
C GLN A 203 -19.53 -0.66 0.22
N VAL A 204 -18.78 -1.63 -0.27
CA VAL A 204 -17.72 -1.37 -1.24
C VAL A 204 -18.31 -1.06 -2.61
N LYS A 205 -17.93 0.09 -3.16
CA LYS A 205 -18.32 0.50 -4.52
C LYS A 205 -17.38 -0.15 -5.54
N LYS A 206 -17.94 -0.91 -6.46
CA LYS A 206 -17.20 -1.43 -7.61
C LYS A 206 -17.13 -0.37 -8.70
N GLN A 207 -15.96 0.04 -9.07
CA GLN A 207 -15.73 0.98 -10.16
C GLN A 207 -14.68 0.42 -11.11
N ALA A 208 -15.06 0.27 -12.40
CA ALA A 208 -14.09 -0.08 -13.42
C ALA A 208 -13.14 1.09 -13.65
N MET A 209 -11.87 0.90 -13.33
CA MET A 209 -10.84 1.93 -13.39
C MET A 209 -9.58 1.41 -14.08
N ALA A 210 -8.83 2.31 -14.69
CA ALA A 210 -7.42 2.14 -15.02
C ALA A 210 -6.59 3.06 -14.12
N ALA A 211 -5.35 2.66 -13.80
CA ALA A 211 -4.43 3.52 -13.07
C ALA A 211 -3.42 4.15 -14.02
N SER A 212 -3.26 5.48 -13.93
CA SER A 212 -2.05 6.14 -14.38
C SER A 212 -0.98 6.07 -13.28
N LEU A 213 0.22 6.63 -13.54
CA LEU A 213 1.23 6.79 -12.49
C LEU A 213 0.69 7.65 -11.32
N PHE A 214 -0.21 8.60 -11.59
CA PHE A 214 -0.63 9.60 -10.61
C PHE A 214 -2.00 9.31 -10.00
N SER A 215 -2.98 8.95 -10.82
CA SER A 215 -4.38 8.82 -10.37
C SER A 215 -5.12 7.67 -11.03
N GLY A 216 -6.17 7.21 -10.37
CA GLY A 216 -7.15 6.31 -10.96
C GLY A 216 -8.03 7.02 -11.98
N VAL A 217 -8.26 6.40 -13.12
CA VAL A 217 -9.11 6.92 -14.20
C VAL A 217 -10.31 6.01 -14.38
N SER A 218 -11.52 6.54 -14.17
CA SER A 218 -12.75 5.78 -14.38
C SER A 218 -12.92 5.45 -15.87
N LEU A 219 -13.23 4.18 -16.16
CA LEU A 219 -13.61 3.76 -17.51
C LEU A 219 -15.05 4.17 -17.86
N ARG A 220 -15.84 4.56 -16.86
CA ARG A 220 -17.17 5.17 -17.06
C ARG A 220 -17.06 6.66 -16.85
N GLN A 221 -16.89 7.41 -17.95
CA GLN A 221 -16.73 8.85 -17.94
C GLN A 221 -18.05 9.57 -18.19
N ASN A 222 -18.15 10.82 -17.73
CA ASN A 222 -19.22 11.73 -18.04
C ASN A 222 -18.60 13.05 -18.55
N PRO A 223 -18.86 13.46 -19.81
CA PRO A 223 -19.72 12.76 -20.79
C PRO A 223 -19.13 11.47 -21.32
N ALA A 224 -20.01 10.52 -21.69
CA ALA A 224 -19.62 9.31 -22.39
C ALA A 224 -19.39 9.59 -23.90
N PRO A 225 -18.57 8.73 -24.59
CA PRO A 225 -17.83 7.56 -24.14
C PRO A 225 -16.45 7.91 -23.53
N ALA A 226 -15.84 6.95 -22.83
CA ALA A 226 -14.42 7.05 -22.48
C ALA A 226 -13.57 6.93 -23.74
N LEU A 227 -12.67 7.91 -23.95
CA LEU A 227 -11.75 7.90 -25.07
C LEU A 227 -10.41 7.32 -24.64
N ILE A 228 -9.93 6.30 -25.37
CA ILE A 228 -8.63 5.66 -25.12
C ILE A 228 -7.70 6.06 -26.27
N GLY A 229 -6.67 6.85 -25.96
CA GLY A 229 -5.58 7.14 -26.89
C GLY A 229 -4.57 5.99 -26.85
N GLU A 230 -4.65 5.08 -27.81
CA GLU A 230 -3.71 3.98 -27.91
C GLU A 230 -2.34 4.46 -28.44
N ARG A 231 -1.26 3.86 -27.96
CA ARG A 231 0.13 4.17 -28.39
C ARG A 231 0.89 2.93 -28.87
N THR A 232 0.26 1.77 -28.84
CA THR A 232 0.86 0.48 -29.22
C THR A 232 0.44 0.03 -30.61
N ASN A 233 -0.05 0.95 -31.45
CA ASN A 233 -0.39 0.70 -32.83
C ASN A 233 0.81 1.08 -33.74
N ALA A 234 1.47 0.09 -34.30
CA ALA A 234 2.65 0.29 -35.16
C ALA A 234 2.35 1.17 -36.40
N ASN A 235 1.10 1.19 -36.89
CA ASN A 235 0.71 2.05 -38.01
C ASN A 235 0.56 3.53 -37.60
N GLY A 236 0.13 3.79 -36.37
CA GLY A 236 -0.12 5.14 -35.85
C GLY A 236 1.02 5.73 -35.02
N ALA A 237 1.90 4.90 -34.48
CA ALA A 237 3.00 5.29 -33.58
C ALA A 237 4.36 4.95 -34.21
N ARG A 238 4.99 5.93 -34.86
CA ARG A 238 6.27 5.69 -35.55
C ARG A 238 7.35 5.14 -34.62
N GLN A 239 7.52 5.76 -33.45
CA GLN A 239 8.53 5.31 -32.49
C GLN A 239 8.33 3.85 -32.08
N PHE A 240 7.08 3.44 -31.81
CA PHE A 240 6.75 2.07 -31.46
C PHE A 240 7.07 1.08 -32.59
N ARG A 241 6.77 1.46 -33.84
CA ARG A 241 7.13 0.67 -35.01
C ARG A 241 8.64 0.53 -35.17
N ASP A 242 9.37 1.66 -35.06
CA ASP A 242 10.84 1.67 -35.24
C ASP A 242 11.53 0.79 -34.16
N LEU A 243 11.02 0.77 -32.91
CA LEU A 243 11.49 -0.13 -31.84
C LEU A 243 11.18 -1.59 -32.14
N LEU A 244 9.98 -1.91 -32.64
CA LEU A 244 9.62 -3.26 -33.03
C LEU A 244 10.49 -3.78 -34.19
N GLU A 245 10.75 -2.94 -35.20
CA GLU A 245 11.62 -3.29 -36.34
C GLU A 245 13.08 -3.49 -35.90
N ALA A 246 13.52 -2.78 -34.87
CA ALA A 246 14.86 -2.92 -34.28
C ALA A 246 14.97 -4.07 -33.28
N GLU A 247 13.87 -4.77 -32.96
CA GLU A 247 13.76 -5.77 -31.88
C GLU A 247 14.22 -5.23 -30.51
N ASP A 248 14.05 -3.93 -30.29
CA ASP A 248 14.35 -3.25 -29.02
C ASP A 248 13.09 -3.26 -28.13
N PHE A 249 13.08 -4.17 -27.17
CA PHE A 249 11.97 -4.39 -26.24
C PHE A 249 12.23 -3.86 -24.83
N ALA A 250 13.29 -3.05 -24.62
CA ALA A 250 13.67 -2.50 -23.32
C ALA A 250 12.91 -1.20 -22.96
#